data_110d53b4287c40a613046f1c56a7b3c6
#
_entry.id   110d53b4287c40a613046f1c56a7b3c6
#
_cell.length_a   1.000
_cell.length_b   1.000
_cell.length_c   1.000
_cell.angle_alpha   90.00
_cell.angle_beta   90.00
_cell.angle_gamma   90.00
#
_symmetry.space_group_name_H-M   'P 1'
#
loop_
_entity.id
_entity.type
_entity.pdbx_description
1 polymer ?
#
loop_
_entity_poly.entity_id
_entity_poly.type
_entity_poly.pdbx_seq_one_letter_code
_entity_poly.pdbx_strand_id
1 'polypeptide(L)'
;HPSVTRLARDRAAQLDRDAVLGEIKRRVRDEQRSRGTFARVHACPAASAEIPEERDTRLVILSPEAPHSARTEDSPARLMAAQILDMRGTAPRRYRNTLVFLAVDRTRLDELEQAVREYLAWHSIEEERDTLNLDAFQTKQTQTKRQDADETIRQRIPETYQWLLVPEQITPDAPLTWREIRLQGDGALAVRAAKKLENAGLLLTEYAPSLLRLE
;
A
#
# COMPACT_ATOMS: atom_id res chain seq x y z
N HIS A 1 3.21 35.13 -20.20
CA HIS A 1 3.78 33.91 -19.63
C HIS A 1 2.69 32.91 -19.33
N PRO A 2 2.84 31.63 -19.71
CA PRO A 2 1.88 30.62 -19.32
C PRO A 2 1.87 30.51 -17.79
N SER A 3 0.68 30.38 -17.23
CA SER A 3 0.51 30.20 -15.80
C SER A 3 1.15 28.89 -15.36
N VAL A 4 1.86 28.88 -14.21
CA VAL A 4 2.41 27.64 -13.64
C VAL A 4 1.31 26.63 -13.33
N THR A 5 0.13 27.10 -12.99
CA THR A 5 -1.04 26.23 -12.75
C THR A 5 -1.42 25.45 -14.01
N ARG A 6 -1.43 26.13 -15.15
CA ARG A 6 -1.71 25.48 -16.44
C ARG A 6 -0.61 24.47 -16.80
N LEU A 7 0.64 24.86 -16.60
CA LEU A 7 1.78 23.97 -16.84
C LEU A 7 1.68 22.71 -15.98
N ALA A 8 1.36 22.86 -14.70
CA ALA A 8 1.19 21.74 -13.79
C ALA A 8 0.07 20.80 -14.24
N ARG A 9 -1.05 21.38 -14.66
CA ARG A 9 -2.20 20.60 -15.16
C ARG A 9 -1.82 19.80 -16.41
N ASP A 10 -1.13 20.43 -17.35
CA ASP A 10 -0.70 19.77 -18.58
C ASP A 10 0.31 18.64 -18.28
N ARG A 11 1.26 18.88 -17.40
CA ARG A 11 2.25 17.86 -16.99
C ARG A 11 1.56 16.69 -16.27
N ALA A 12 0.63 16.96 -15.39
CA ALA A 12 -0.12 15.92 -14.68
C ALA A 12 -0.86 15.00 -15.65
N ALA A 13 -1.48 15.58 -16.66
CA ALA A 13 -2.23 14.84 -17.68
C ALA A 13 -1.32 13.97 -18.57
N GLN A 14 -0.07 14.37 -18.76
CA GLN A 14 0.89 13.68 -19.64
C GLN A 14 1.72 12.61 -18.91
N LEU A 15 1.61 12.53 -17.58
CA LEU A 15 2.38 11.54 -16.82
C LEU A 15 1.97 10.13 -17.20
N ASP A 16 2.99 9.28 -17.38
CA ASP A 16 2.81 7.85 -17.56
C ASP A 16 2.30 7.24 -16.23
N ARG A 17 1.36 6.34 -16.33
CA ARG A 17 0.82 5.64 -15.15
C ARG A 17 1.90 4.91 -14.38
N ASP A 18 2.91 4.36 -15.05
CA ASP A 18 4.03 3.68 -14.39
C ASP A 18 4.80 4.62 -13.46
N ALA A 19 4.96 5.89 -13.84
CA ALA A 19 5.59 6.88 -12.97
C ALA A 19 4.75 7.16 -11.73
N VAL A 20 3.43 7.23 -11.90
CA VAL A 20 2.47 7.43 -10.79
C VAL A 20 2.50 6.25 -9.82
N LEU A 21 2.40 5.04 -10.35
CA LEU A 21 2.46 3.82 -9.53
C LEU A 21 3.81 3.67 -8.86
N GLY A 22 4.90 4.04 -9.53
CA GLY A 22 6.25 4.03 -8.97
C GLY A 22 6.37 4.92 -7.74
N GLU A 23 5.78 6.12 -7.78
CA GLU A 23 5.78 7.04 -6.63
C GLU A 23 4.94 6.48 -5.46
N ILE A 24 3.79 5.89 -5.74
CA ILE A 24 2.98 5.25 -4.71
C ILE A 24 3.78 4.12 -4.05
N LYS A 25 4.41 3.26 -4.84
CA LYS A 25 5.21 2.15 -4.32
C LYS A 25 6.36 2.63 -3.45
N ARG A 26 7.05 3.70 -3.88
CA ARG A 26 8.15 4.28 -3.11
C ARG A 26 7.67 4.71 -1.71
N ARG A 27 6.54 5.40 -1.65
CA ARG A 27 5.96 5.87 -0.38
C ARG A 27 5.48 4.71 0.49
N VAL A 28 4.85 3.72 -0.11
CA VAL A 28 4.37 2.54 0.62
C VAL A 28 5.55 1.73 1.18
N ARG A 29 6.66 1.64 0.46
CA ARG A 29 7.87 0.98 0.95
C ARG A 29 8.45 1.66 2.19
N ASP A 30 8.29 2.97 2.34
CA ASP A 30 8.70 3.67 3.56
C ASP A 30 7.89 3.23 4.78
N GLU A 31 6.68 2.71 4.59
CA GLU A 31 5.85 2.16 5.66
C GLU A 31 6.47 0.91 6.33
N GLN A 32 7.43 0.25 5.69
CA GLN A 32 8.12 -0.91 6.27
C GLN A 32 8.85 -0.59 7.57
N ARG A 33 9.14 0.69 7.83
CA ARG A 33 9.81 1.14 9.05
C ARG A 33 8.89 1.12 10.28
N SER A 34 7.58 1.24 10.06
CA SER A 34 6.57 1.31 11.13
C SER A 34 5.78 0.01 11.16
N ARG A 35 6.36 -1.01 11.75
CA ARG A 35 5.85 -2.38 11.67
C ARG A 35 4.78 -2.75 12.71
N GLY A 36 4.51 -1.88 13.69
CA GLY A 36 3.58 -2.23 14.76
C GLY A 36 4.06 -3.47 15.53
N THR A 37 3.15 -4.40 15.78
CA THR A 37 3.47 -5.67 16.45
C THR A 37 3.88 -6.78 15.47
N PHE A 38 3.89 -6.51 14.18
CA PHE A 38 4.40 -7.47 13.20
C PHE A 38 5.92 -7.61 13.33
N ALA A 39 6.43 -8.82 13.13
CA ALA A 39 7.86 -9.06 13.11
C ALA A 39 8.54 -8.31 11.97
N ARG A 40 7.84 -8.21 10.83
CA ARG A 40 8.34 -7.54 9.63
C ARG A 40 7.17 -7.10 8.75
N VAL A 41 7.41 -6.08 7.94
CA VAL A 41 6.49 -5.63 6.90
C VAL A 41 7.18 -5.74 5.55
N HIS A 42 6.54 -6.41 4.62
CA HIS A 42 7.00 -6.50 3.23
C HIS A 42 6.09 -5.65 2.36
N ALA A 43 6.61 -4.58 1.77
CA ALA A 43 5.82 -3.67 0.96
C ALA A 43 6.08 -3.85 -0.52
N CYS A 44 4.99 -3.94 -1.28
CA CYS A 44 4.99 -3.99 -2.75
C CYS A 44 5.92 -5.06 -3.34
N PRO A 45 5.79 -6.34 -2.92
CA PRO A 45 6.58 -7.40 -3.53
C PRO A 45 6.19 -7.55 -5.00
N ALA A 46 7.18 -7.70 -5.87
CA ALA A 46 6.95 -7.96 -7.29
C ALA A 46 6.63 -9.44 -7.53
N ALA A 47 7.16 -10.32 -6.69
CA ALA A 47 6.98 -11.76 -6.80
C ALA A 47 7.01 -12.43 -5.42
N SER A 48 6.41 -13.62 -5.33
CA SER A 48 6.35 -14.39 -4.09
C SER A 48 7.73 -14.77 -3.56
N ALA A 49 8.73 -14.88 -4.44
CA ALA A 49 10.10 -15.20 -4.06
C ALA A 49 10.75 -14.15 -3.15
N GLU A 50 10.27 -12.91 -3.19
CA GLU A 50 10.80 -11.82 -2.38
C GLU A 50 10.41 -11.92 -0.90
N ILE A 51 9.44 -12.78 -0.56
CA ILE A 51 8.97 -12.96 0.80
C ILE A 51 9.55 -14.26 1.36
N PRO A 52 10.50 -14.18 2.30
CA PRO A 52 11.15 -15.38 2.83
C PRO A 52 10.22 -16.23 3.69
N GLU A 53 10.61 -17.48 3.90
CA GLU A 53 9.98 -18.37 4.85
C GLU A 53 10.41 -17.97 6.27
N GLU A 54 9.45 -17.58 7.09
CA GLU A 54 9.69 -17.25 8.51
C GLU A 54 8.49 -17.70 9.33
N ARG A 55 8.73 -17.95 10.61
CA ARG A 55 7.69 -18.39 11.54
C ARG A 55 6.89 -17.22 12.14
N ASP A 56 7.48 -16.04 12.12
CA ASP A 56 6.87 -14.88 12.74
C ASP A 56 5.77 -14.29 11.85
N THR A 57 4.77 -13.71 12.50
CA THR A 57 3.67 -13.06 11.77
C THR A 57 4.13 -11.75 11.14
N ARG A 58 3.89 -11.63 9.84
CA ARG A 58 4.34 -10.50 9.03
C ARG A 58 3.18 -9.94 8.21
N LEU A 59 3.26 -8.66 7.93
CA LEU A 59 2.33 -7.99 7.04
C LEU A 59 2.94 -7.85 5.66
N VAL A 60 2.16 -8.21 4.64
CA VAL A 60 2.49 -7.91 3.24
C VAL A 60 1.57 -6.78 2.79
N ILE A 61 2.14 -5.63 2.46
CA ILE A 61 1.37 -4.53 1.86
C ILE A 61 1.46 -4.70 0.35
N LEU A 62 0.36 -5.06 -0.26
CA LEU A 62 0.32 -5.35 -1.69
C LEU A 62 0.49 -4.07 -2.52
N SER A 63 1.05 -4.23 -3.72
CA SER A 63 1.19 -3.15 -4.68
C SER A 63 -0.18 -2.54 -5.02
N PRO A 64 -0.24 -1.23 -5.32
CA PRO A 64 -1.48 -0.61 -5.80
C PRO A 64 -1.98 -1.23 -7.12
N GLU A 65 -1.14 -1.99 -7.81
CA GLU A 65 -1.53 -2.74 -9.01
C GLU A 65 -2.39 -3.96 -8.70
N ALA A 66 -2.49 -4.34 -7.43
CA ALA A 66 -3.30 -5.47 -6.97
C ALA A 66 -4.39 -4.99 -6.00
N PRO A 67 -5.42 -4.27 -6.50
CA PRO A 67 -6.50 -3.77 -5.64
C PRO A 67 -7.49 -4.86 -5.25
N HIS A 68 -8.26 -4.54 -4.21
CA HIS A 68 -9.36 -5.39 -3.75
C HIS A 68 -10.69 -4.63 -3.81
N SER A 69 -11.75 -5.36 -4.10
CA SER A 69 -13.12 -4.88 -4.02
C SER A 69 -13.88 -5.77 -3.02
N ALA A 70 -14.79 -5.19 -2.26
CA ALA A 70 -15.57 -5.91 -1.26
C ALA A 70 -16.23 -7.17 -1.87
N ARG A 71 -16.13 -8.29 -1.17
CA ARG A 71 -16.77 -9.55 -1.53
C ARG A 71 -16.39 -10.09 -2.91
N THR A 72 -15.21 -9.75 -3.39
CA THR A 72 -14.70 -10.19 -4.69
C THR A 72 -13.59 -11.23 -4.46
N GLU A 73 -13.93 -12.50 -4.65
CA GLU A 73 -13.00 -13.62 -4.37
C GLU A 73 -11.82 -13.67 -5.33
N ASP A 74 -11.99 -13.19 -6.55
CA ASP A 74 -10.99 -13.19 -7.61
C ASP A 74 -10.39 -11.80 -7.85
N SER A 75 -10.42 -10.92 -6.86
CA SER A 75 -9.75 -9.63 -6.99
C SER A 75 -8.25 -9.82 -7.22
N PRO A 76 -7.58 -8.88 -7.91
CA PRO A 76 -6.12 -8.94 -8.06
C PRO A 76 -5.39 -9.12 -6.73
N ALA A 77 -5.87 -8.46 -5.67
CA ALA A 77 -5.29 -8.61 -4.33
C ALA A 77 -5.43 -10.05 -3.80
N ARG A 78 -6.62 -10.63 -3.92
CA ARG A 78 -6.88 -11.99 -3.45
C ARG A 78 -6.04 -13.01 -4.22
N LEU A 79 -5.92 -12.85 -5.53
CA LEU A 79 -5.11 -13.73 -6.37
C LEU A 79 -3.63 -13.63 -6.02
N MET A 80 -3.12 -12.40 -5.84
CA MET A 80 -1.72 -12.19 -5.44
C MET A 80 -1.46 -12.74 -4.04
N ALA A 81 -2.34 -12.47 -3.09
CA ALA A 81 -2.21 -12.96 -1.71
C ALA A 81 -2.18 -14.49 -1.67
N ALA A 82 -3.07 -15.16 -2.42
CA ALA A 82 -3.10 -16.61 -2.49
C ALA A 82 -1.80 -17.18 -3.08
N GLN A 83 -1.30 -16.56 -4.14
CA GLN A 83 -0.04 -16.98 -4.76
C GLN A 83 1.14 -16.86 -3.80
N ILE A 84 1.24 -15.74 -3.11
CA ILE A 84 2.31 -15.51 -2.12
C ILE A 84 2.21 -16.49 -0.96
N LEU A 85 0.98 -16.77 -0.50
CA LEU A 85 0.74 -17.67 0.61
C LEU A 85 1.10 -19.13 0.27
N ASP A 86 0.80 -19.56 -0.96
CA ASP A 86 1.05 -20.92 -1.39
C ASP A 86 2.50 -21.20 -1.72
N MET A 87 3.18 -20.25 -2.34
CA MET A 87 4.50 -20.47 -2.93
C MET A 87 5.47 -19.37 -2.55
N ARG A 88 6.71 -19.77 -2.32
CA ARG A 88 7.87 -18.86 -2.32
C ARG A 88 8.64 -19.14 -3.62
N GLY A 89 8.39 -18.34 -4.64
CA GLY A 89 8.91 -18.63 -5.99
C GLY A 89 8.34 -19.93 -6.51
N THR A 90 9.18 -20.95 -6.72
CA THR A 90 8.78 -22.27 -7.21
C THR A 90 8.60 -23.31 -6.10
N ALA A 91 8.91 -22.96 -4.85
CA ALA A 91 8.81 -23.87 -3.71
C ALA A 91 7.51 -23.63 -2.92
N PRO A 92 6.81 -24.71 -2.50
CA PRO A 92 5.66 -24.55 -1.62
C PRO A 92 6.06 -23.89 -0.29
N ARG A 93 5.22 -22.98 0.19
CA ARG A 93 5.46 -22.30 1.46
C ARG A 93 5.07 -23.22 2.62
N ARG A 94 6.00 -23.37 3.57
CA ARG A 94 5.79 -24.23 4.73
C ARG A 94 4.92 -23.56 5.79
N TYR A 95 5.14 -22.27 6.05
CA TYR A 95 4.45 -21.53 7.12
C TYR A 95 3.40 -20.61 6.51
N ARG A 96 2.20 -21.14 6.28
CA ARG A 96 1.11 -20.42 5.62
C ARG A 96 0.32 -19.51 6.56
N ASN A 97 0.40 -19.75 7.86
CA ASN A 97 -0.31 -18.99 8.88
C ASN A 97 0.46 -17.78 9.41
N THR A 98 1.51 -17.36 8.72
CA THR A 98 2.39 -16.28 9.16
C THR A 98 2.22 -14.98 8.38
N LEU A 99 1.37 -14.96 7.36
CA LEU A 99 1.21 -13.81 6.48
C LEU A 99 -0.20 -13.25 6.51
N VAL A 100 -0.29 -11.94 6.67
CA VAL A 100 -1.52 -11.14 6.52
C VAL A 100 -1.26 -10.11 5.43
N PHE A 101 -2.30 -9.77 4.68
CA PHE A 101 -2.15 -8.92 3.51
C PHE A 101 -3.00 -7.66 3.64
N LEU A 102 -2.45 -6.55 3.17
CA LEU A 102 -3.14 -5.26 3.12
C LEU A 102 -3.20 -4.79 1.67
N ALA A 103 -4.40 -4.43 1.22
CA ALA A 103 -4.65 -4.05 -0.16
C ALA A 103 -5.37 -2.72 -0.27
N VAL A 104 -5.16 -2.03 -1.40
CA VAL A 104 -5.92 -0.83 -1.73
C VAL A 104 -7.36 -1.19 -2.07
N ASP A 105 -8.28 -0.31 -1.71
CA ASP A 105 -9.66 -0.37 -2.18
C ASP A 105 -9.71 0.18 -3.61
N ARG A 106 -10.22 -0.64 -4.52
CA ARG A 106 -10.28 -0.29 -5.94
C ARG A 106 -11.00 1.03 -6.20
N THR A 107 -12.07 1.30 -5.45
CA THR A 107 -12.87 2.50 -5.67
C THR A 107 -12.15 3.79 -5.25
N ARG A 108 -11.09 3.68 -4.46
CA ARG A 108 -10.31 4.82 -3.97
C ARG A 108 -9.00 5.05 -4.72
N LEU A 109 -8.60 4.10 -5.54
CA LEU A 109 -7.30 4.14 -6.21
C LEU A 109 -7.16 5.32 -7.16
N ASP A 110 -8.22 5.66 -7.89
CA ASP A 110 -8.19 6.78 -8.84
C ASP A 110 -7.91 8.12 -8.17
N GLU A 111 -8.49 8.35 -6.99
CA GLU A 111 -8.25 9.57 -6.21
C GLU A 111 -6.79 9.65 -5.75
N LEU A 112 -6.20 8.52 -5.33
CA LEU A 112 -4.79 8.47 -4.95
C LEU A 112 -3.90 8.75 -6.15
N GLU A 113 -4.17 8.11 -7.29
CA GLU A 113 -3.38 8.33 -8.52
C GLU A 113 -3.44 9.79 -8.95
N GLN A 114 -4.62 10.43 -8.86
CA GLN A 114 -4.78 11.84 -9.20
C GLN A 114 -3.94 12.74 -8.28
N ALA A 115 -3.96 12.49 -6.97
CA ALA A 115 -3.16 13.24 -6.01
C ALA A 115 -1.65 13.12 -6.31
N VAL A 116 -1.22 11.92 -6.68
CA VAL A 116 0.18 11.66 -7.04
C VAL A 116 0.57 12.36 -8.34
N ARG A 117 -0.32 12.39 -9.35
CA ARG A 117 -0.09 13.12 -10.60
C ARG A 117 0.14 14.60 -10.33
N GLU A 118 -0.67 15.21 -9.50
CA GLU A 118 -0.53 16.62 -9.13
C GLU A 118 0.80 16.88 -8.42
N TYR A 119 1.16 16.02 -7.48
CA TYR A 119 2.43 16.12 -6.77
C TYR A 119 3.63 16.03 -7.73
N LEU A 120 3.65 15.02 -8.60
CA LEU A 120 4.76 14.83 -9.53
C LEU A 120 4.89 16.00 -10.51
N ALA A 121 3.77 16.55 -10.95
CA ALA A 121 3.78 17.72 -11.83
C ALA A 121 4.40 18.94 -11.14
N TRP A 122 3.94 19.28 -9.94
CA TRP A 122 4.49 20.40 -9.18
C TRP A 122 5.94 20.18 -8.78
N HIS A 123 6.30 18.97 -8.41
CA HIS A 123 7.67 18.61 -8.07
C HIS A 123 8.61 18.83 -9.26
N SER A 124 8.21 18.40 -10.45
CA SER A 124 9.01 18.59 -11.66
C SER A 124 9.19 20.08 -12.01
N ILE A 125 8.16 20.88 -11.82
CA ILE A 125 8.25 22.33 -12.05
C ILE A 125 9.20 22.99 -11.05
N GLU A 126 9.14 22.59 -9.78
CA GLU A 126 10.04 23.09 -8.75
C GLU A 126 11.50 22.75 -9.06
N GLU A 127 11.78 21.54 -9.51
CA GLU A 127 13.14 21.13 -9.90
C GLU A 127 13.66 21.89 -11.11
N GLU A 128 12.77 22.27 -12.03
CA GLU A 128 13.12 22.98 -13.25
C GLU A 128 12.93 24.50 -13.15
N ARG A 129 12.78 25.03 -11.93
CA ARG A 129 12.48 26.45 -11.72
C ARG A 129 13.42 27.40 -12.42
N ASP A 130 14.71 27.07 -12.47
CA ASP A 130 15.72 27.90 -13.12
C ASP A 130 15.60 27.80 -14.64
N THR A 131 15.45 26.60 -15.18
CA THR A 131 15.27 26.35 -16.62
C THR A 131 13.98 27.01 -17.14
N LEU A 132 12.93 27.02 -16.33
CA LEU A 132 11.64 27.63 -16.67
C LEU A 132 11.63 29.14 -16.41
N ASN A 133 12.69 29.69 -15.85
CA ASN A 133 12.79 31.11 -15.51
C ASN A 133 11.63 31.60 -14.64
N LEU A 134 11.28 30.83 -13.62
CA LEU A 134 10.22 31.22 -12.69
C LEU A 134 10.67 32.43 -11.87
N ASP A 135 9.79 33.43 -11.73
CA ASP A 135 10.03 34.53 -10.81
C ASP A 135 9.83 34.09 -9.37
N ALA A 136 10.11 35.01 -8.41
CA ALA A 136 10.03 34.70 -6.99
C ALA A 136 8.61 34.30 -6.58
N PHE A 137 7.59 34.94 -7.12
CA PHE A 137 6.18 34.63 -6.85
C PHE A 137 5.81 33.24 -7.37
N GLN A 138 6.18 32.94 -8.61
CA GLN A 138 5.90 31.62 -9.23
C GLN A 138 6.64 30.50 -8.51
N THR A 139 7.88 30.74 -8.09
CA THR A 139 8.66 29.77 -7.32
C THR A 139 7.97 29.46 -5.99
N LYS A 140 7.52 30.48 -5.29
CA LYS A 140 6.83 30.33 -4.01
C LYS A 140 5.50 29.57 -4.19
N GLN A 141 4.74 29.93 -5.22
CA GLN A 141 3.50 29.25 -5.57
C GLN A 141 3.72 27.76 -5.84
N THR A 142 4.76 27.44 -6.60
CA THR A 142 5.13 26.07 -6.92
C THR A 142 5.50 25.27 -5.67
N GLN A 143 6.30 25.84 -4.77
CA GLN A 143 6.65 25.20 -3.51
C GLN A 143 5.42 24.91 -2.66
N THR A 144 4.53 25.88 -2.53
CA THR A 144 3.30 25.72 -1.74
C THR A 144 2.41 24.63 -2.32
N LYS A 145 2.22 24.64 -3.64
CA LYS A 145 1.40 23.62 -4.31
C LYS A 145 2.00 22.22 -4.21
N ARG A 146 3.32 22.10 -4.32
CA ARG A 146 4.00 20.82 -4.13
C ARG A 146 3.84 20.31 -2.69
N GLN A 147 3.98 21.17 -1.69
CA GLN A 147 3.80 20.81 -0.29
C GLN A 147 2.37 20.37 0.00
N ASP A 148 1.39 21.10 -0.52
CA ASP A 148 -0.04 20.76 -0.36
C ASP A 148 -0.34 19.42 -1.00
N ALA A 149 0.19 19.17 -2.20
CA ALA A 149 0.00 17.91 -2.90
C ALA A 149 0.66 16.74 -2.15
N ASP A 150 1.85 16.95 -1.59
CA ASP A 150 2.52 15.96 -0.77
C ASP A 150 1.70 15.58 0.47
N GLU A 151 1.15 16.57 1.16
CA GLU A 151 0.28 16.33 2.30
C GLU A 151 -1.00 15.58 1.92
N THR A 152 -1.57 15.91 0.77
CA THR A 152 -2.74 15.19 0.25
C THR A 152 -2.44 13.72 0.04
N ILE A 153 -1.27 13.38 -0.53
CA ILE A 153 -0.87 11.98 -0.70
C ILE A 153 -0.74 11.28 0.64
N ARG A 154 -0.13 11.93 1.63
CA ARG A 154 0.05 11.36 2.98
C ARG A 154 -1.29 11.00 3.61
N GLN A 155 -2.33 11.78 3.35
CA GLN A 155 -3.68 11.50 3.82
C GLN A 155 -4.38 10.43 2.98
N ARG A 156 -4.18 10.42 1.67
CA ARG A 156 -4.85 9.51 0.73
C ARG A 156 -4.35 8.07 0.86
N ILE A 157 -3.07 7.86 1.12
CA ILE A 157 -2.53 6.49 1.24
C ILE A 157 -3.26 5.69 2.32
N PRO A 158 -3.38 6.19 3.58
CA PRO A 158 -4.14 5.45 4.59
C PRO A 158 -5.62 5.26 4.24
N GLU A 159 -6.23 6.23 3.57
CA GLU A 159 -7.63 6.14 3.14
C GLU A 159 -7.83 5.11 2.02
N THR A 160 -6.80 4.83 1.25
CA THR A 160 -6.85 3.92 0.10
C THR A 160 -6.56 2.48 0.49
N TYR A 161 -5.60 2.25 1.39
CA TYR A 161 -5.25 0.92 1.89
C TYR A 161 -6.23 0.49 2.99
N GLN A 162 -7.41 0.02 2.58
CA GLN A 162 -8.53 -0.24 3.49
C GLN A 162 -8.81 -1.72 3.74
N TRP A 163 -8.19 -2.64 3.00
CA TRP A 163 -8.55 -4.04 3.08
C TRP A 163 -7.46 -4.89 3.72
N LEU A 164 -7.76 -5.48 4.90
CA LEU A 164 -6.99 -6.58 5.43
C LEU A 164 -7.54 -7.89 4.89
N LEU A 165 -6.67 -8.72 4.35
CA LEU A 165 -7.01 -10.05 3.88
C LEU A 165 -6.26 -11.05 4.76
N VAL A 166 -7.03 -11.84 5.51
CA VAL A 166 -6.49 -12.79 6.48
C VAL A 166 -6.84 -14.20 6.02
N PRO A 167 -5.86 -15.08 5.80
CA PRO A 167 -6.15 -16.46 5.45
C PRO A 167 -6.71 -17.20 6.66
N GLU A 168 -7.75 -18.01 6.44
CA GLU A 168 -8.39 -18.84 7.46
C GLU A 168 -8.53 -20.27 6.96
N GLN A 169 -8.34 -21.21 7.88
CA GLN A 169 -8.55 -22.62 7.62
C GLN A 169 -9.21 -23.22 8.86
N ILE A 170 -10.45 -23.68 8.70
CA ILE A 170 -11.27 -24.16 9.83
C ILE A 170 -10.68 -25.42 10.44
N THR A 171 -10.22 -26.34 9.58
CA THR A 171 -9.50 -27.57 9.97
C THR A 171 -8.30 -27.76 9.06
N PRO A 172 -7.29 -28.57 9.45
CA PRO A 172 -6.10 -28.79 8.61
C PRO A 172 -6.40 -29.30 7.21
N ASP A 173 -7.51 -30.03 7.03
CA ASP A 173 -7.91 -30.60 5.76
C ASP A 173 -8.93 -29.74 5.00
N ALA A 174 -9.41 -28.66 5.60
CA ALA A 174 -10.39 -27.79 4.98
C ALA A 174 -9.72 -26.89 3.91
N PRO A 175 -10.48 -26.45 2.92
CA PRO A 175 -9.96 -25.46 1.97
C PRO A 175 -9.64 -24.16 2.69
N LEU A 176 -8.62 -23.46 2.20
CA LEU A 176 -8.25 -22.13 2.68
C LEU A 176 -9.33 -21.15 2.27
N THR A 177 -9.82 -20.38 3.23
CA THR A 177 -10.74 -19.27 3.01
C THR A 177 -10.09 -17.96 3.42
N TRP A 178 -10.71 -16.86 3.06
CA TRP A 178 -10.17 -15.53 3.34
C TRP A 178 -11.20 -14.69 4.09
N ARG A 179 -10.74 -14.07 5.15
CA ARG A 179 -11.50 -13.05 5.85
C ARG A 179 -11.06 -11.70 5.33
N GLU A 180 -12.02 -10.87 4.92
CA GLU A 180 -11.74 -9.49 4.56
C GLU A 180 -12.23 -8.57 5.69
N ILE A 181 -11.34 -7.68 6.14
CA ILE A 181 -11.63 -6.75 7.23
C ILE A 181 -11.33 -5.34 6.72
N ARG A 182 -12.31 -4.44 6.86
CA ARG A 182 -12.11 -3.06 6.45
C ARG A 182 -11.35 -2.30 7.52
N LEU A 183 -10.27 -1.63 7.11
CA LEU A 183 -9.52 -0.71 7.96
C LEU A 183 -10.03 0.71 7.80
N GLN A 184 -10.04 1.44 8.90
CA GLN A 184 -10.37 2.86 8.94
C GLN A 184 -9.37 3.58 9.84
N GLY A 185 -9.34 4.90 9.73
CA GLY A 185 -8.46 5.73 10.54
C GLY A 185 -7.23 6.21 9.80
N ASP A 186 -6.37 6.88 10.53
CA ASP A 186 -5.11 7.44 10.06
C ASP A 186 -3.91 6.81 10.80
N GLY A 187 -2.72 7.24 10.46
CA GLY A 187 -1.49 6.71 11.04
C GLY A 187 -0.86 5.60 10.22
N ALA A 188 0.20 5.02 10.75
CA ALA A 188 0.98 3.99 10.05
C ALA A 188 0.13 2.76 9.72
N LEU A 189 0.25 2.27 8.50
CA LEU A 189 -0.57 1.16 7.98
C LEU A 189 -0.43 -0.11 8.83
N ALA A 190 0.79 -0.51 9.14
CA ALA A 190 1.03 -1.73 9.91
C ALA A 190 0.52 -1.63 11.35
N VAL A 191 0.62 -0.46 11.96
CA VAL A 191 0.13 -0.22 13.32
C VAL A 191 -1.39 -0.39 13.36
N ARG A 192 -2.10 0.19 12.40
CA ARG A 192 -3.57 0.05 12.32
C ARG A 192 -3.98 -1.38 12.02
N ALA A 193 -3.27 -2.04 11.13
CA ALA A 193 -3.54 -3.43 10.77
C ALA A 193 -3.37 -4.35 11.99
N ALA A 194 -2.27 -4.22 12.73
CA ALA A 194 -2.02 -5.00 13.94
C ALA A 194 -3.11 -4.79 14.98
N LYS A 195 -3.48 -3.54 15.23
CA LYS A 195 -4.52 -3.21 16.20
C LYS A 195 -5.87 -3.81 15.81
N LYS A 196 -6.23 -3.76 14.53
CA LYS A 196 -7.47 -4.33 14.04
C LYS A 196 -7.50 -5.85 14.21
N LEU A 197 -6.39 -6.52 13.94
CA LEU A 197 -6.26 -7.96 14.13
C LEU A 197 -6.34 -8.36 15.60
N GLU A 198 -5.71 -7.61 16.49
CA GLU A 198 -5.79 -7.82 17.93
C GLU A 198 -7.23 -7.71 18.42
N ASN A 199 -7.94 -6.67 18.01
CA ASN A 199 -9.34 -6.43 18.37
C ASN A 199 -10.25 -7.52 17.82
N ALA A 200 -9.91 -8.13 16.69
CA ALA A 200 -10.65 -9.25 16.12
C ALA A 200 -10.25 -10.60 16.73
N GLY A 201 -9.27 -10.63 17.62
CA GLY A 201 -8.79 -11.85 18.26
C GLY A 201 -8.02 -12.78 17.33
N LEU A 202 -7.47 -12.25 16.24
CA LEU A 202 -6.78 -13.01 15.21
C LEU A 202 -5.27 -13.05 15.41
N LEU A 203 -4.71 -12.11 16.18
CA LEU A 203 -3.28 -12.02 16.46
C LEU A 203 -3.05 -12.32 17.95
N LEU A 204 -2.16 -13.28 18.23
CA LEU A 204 -1.79 -13.66 19.59
C LEU A 204 -0.57 -12.84 20.01
N THR A 205 -0.81 -11.72 20.69
CA THR A 205 0.26 -10.78 21.06
C THR A 205 0.99 -11.16 22.36
N GLU A 206 0.35 -11.92 23.23
CA GLU A 206 0.90 -12.25 24.56
C GLU A 206 1.94 -13.36 24.51
N TYR A 207 1.86 -14.26 23.52
CA TYR A 207 2.70 -15.45 23.50
C TYR A 207 3.69 -15.46 22.36
N ALA A 208 3.20 -15.35 21.15
CA ALA A 208 4.05 -15.32 19.98
C ALA A 208 3.29 -14.61 18.87
N PRO A 209 3.72 -13.40 18.46
CA PRO A 209 3.09 -12.71 17.33
C PRO A 209 3.23 -13.49 16.02
N SER A 210 3.97 -14.60 16.05
CA SER A 210 4.10 -15.53 14.94
C SER A 210 2.87 -16.37 14.65
N LEU A 211 1.88 -16.39 15.55
CA LEU A 211 0.73 -17.30 15.40
C LEU A 211 -0.54 -16.52 15.04
N LEU A 212 -0.99 -16.68 13.81
CA LEU A 212 -2.36 -16.36 13.43
C LEU A 212 -3.25 -17.53 13.86
N ARG A 213 -4.51 -17.23 14.24
CA ARG A 213 -5.46 -18.29 14.56
C ARG A 213 -6.00 -18.89 13.28
N LEU A 214 -5.22 -19.78 12.70
CA LEU A 214 -5.68 -20.67 11.66
C LEU A 214 -5.94 -22.03 12.32
N GLU A 215 -7.17 -22.46 12.30
CA GLU A 215 -7.55 -23.76 12.82
C GLU A 215 -7.47 -24.83 11.73
#